data_6ceef18ad0addf186d82ef9348f562f2
#
_entry.id   6ceef18ad0addf186d82ef9348f562f2
#
_cell.length_a   1.000
_cell.length_b   1.000
_cell.length_c   1.000
_cell.angle_alpha   90.00
_cell.angle_beta   90.00
_cell.angle_gamma   90.00
#
_symmetry.space_group_name_H-M   'P 1'
#
loop_
_entity.id
_entity.type
_entity.pdbx_description
1 polymer ?
#
loop_
_entity_poly.entity_id
_entity_poly.type
_entity_poly.pdbx_seq_one_letter_code
_entity_poly.pdbx_strand_id
1 'polypeptide(L)'
;VVQSDKLRFAPQNLFPRLEPSTGVFYSALAIFITLFLFMACDSTSYETQLNQARKYQTQGKLEEAEQLITELIQTNESYTEAFLLRGQIRESNSKFEKAISDYSAIIDQNSQITQAWSSRGSCYYRIGAFQNAIQDFSRAIDLEPDNADLYLYLGNSYGEMDMFTEAIKNFNVAREISFGDYYSNLTKAYEDINSRKYPSALARATSAIDENPTDPIPHSYKGISLYHLGKLDDAIVHLNTATKLDPDNAATVYNLGLAYMASKNTEEAISQFEKAMRIDPSLKRDIELAGALESE
;
A
#
# COMPACT_ATOMS: atom_id res chain seq x y z
N VAL A 1 -25.15 -78.47 -48.59
CA VAL A 1 -26.30 -78.77 -47.76
C VAL A 1 -25.82 -78.83 -46.29
N VAL A 2 -25.88 -77.78 -45.50
CA VAL A 2 -25.72 -77.81 -44.06
C VAL A 2 -26.71 -76.79 -43.52
N GLN A 3 -27.54 -77.32 -42.65
CA GLN A 3 -28.65 -76.62 -41.97
C GLN A 3 -28.08 -75.60 -40.93
N SER A 4 -28.75 -74.46 -40.95
CA SER A 4 -28.47 -73.38 -39.97
C SER A 4 -29.42 -73.55 -38.78
N ASP A 5 -28.87 -73.88 -37.62
CA ASP A 5 -29.58 -73.84 -36.33
C ASP A 5 -29.59 -72.43 -35.78
N LYS A 6 -30.83 -71.87 -35.72
CA LYS A 6 -31.09 -70.58 -35.06
C LYS A 6 -31.25 -70.80 -33.56
N LEU A 7 -30.22 -70.41 -32.77
CA LEU A 7 -30.38 -70.22 -31.34
C LEU A 7 -31.15 -68.92 -31.04
N ARG A 8 -32.35 -69.07 -30.46
CA ARG A 8 -33.14 -67.98 -29.89
C ARG A 8 -32.64 -67.72 -28.47
N PHE A 9 -32.05 -66.57 -28.25
CA PHE A 9 -31.84 -66.05 -26.90
C PHE A 9 -33.06 -65.17 -26.52
N ALA A 10 -33.72 -65.55 -25.41
CA ALA A 10 -34.73 -64.74 -24.77
C ALA A 10 -34.03 -63.57 -24.01
N PRO A 11 -34.54 -62.34 -24.02
CA PRO A 11 -33.96 -61.27 -23.24
C PRO A 11 -34.31 -61.46 -21.76
N GLN A 12 -33.32 -61.79 -20.94
CA GLN A 12 -33.45 -61.67 -19.50
C GLN A 12 -33.43 -60.22 -19.12
N ASN A 13 -34.50 -59.72 -18.50
CA ASN A 13 -34.59 -58.42 -17.86
C ASN A 13 -33.58 -58.35 -16.71
N LEU A 14 -32.44 -57.68 -16.92
CA LEU A 14 -31.38 -57.51 -15.94
C LEU A 14 -31.21 -56.05 -15.50
N PHE A 15 -32.31 -55.34 -15.43
CA PHE A 15 -32.31 -54.01 -14.77
C PHE A 15 -33.47 -54.01 -13.75
N PRO A 16 -33.18 -53.79 -12.46
CA PRO A 16 -34.26 -53.53 -11.51
C PRO A 16 -34.92 -52.22 -11.91
N ARG A 17 -36.27 -52.24 -12.01
CA ARG A 17 -37.05 -51.00 -12.14
C ARG A 17 -36.80 -50.17 -10.93
N LEU A 18 -36.00 -49.09 -11.09
CA LEU A 18 -35.98 -47.99 -10.16
C LEU A 18 -37.33 -47.31 -10.24
N GLU A 19 -38.16 -47.51 -9.26
CA GLU A 19 -39.37 -46.69 -9.06
C GLU A 19 -38.90 -45.24 -8.88
N PRO A 20 -39.51 -44.26 -9.54
CA PRO A 20 -39.13 -42.90 -9.42
C PRO A 20 -39.63 -42.31 -8.10
N SER A 21 -38.79 -42.29 -7.06
CA SER A 21 -38.93 -41.32 -5.98
C SER A 21 -38.53 -39.93 -6.51
N THR A 22 -39.11 -39.55 -7.64
CA THR A 22 -38.72 -38.39 -8.43
C THR A 22 -39.02 -37.06 -7.74
N GLY A 23 -39.89 -37.05 -6.73
CA GLY A 23 -40.21 -35.82 -6.00
C GLY A 23 -39.11 -35.27 -5.14
N VAL A 24 -38.28 -36.11 -4.53
CA VAL A 24 -37.20 -35.70 -3.60
C VAL A 24 -35.97 -35.24 -4.36
N PHE A 25 -35.64 -35.90 -5.49
CA PHE A 25 -34.49 -35.53 -6.33
C PHE A 25 -34.71 -34.19 -7.07
N TYR A 26 -35.94 -33.97 -7.59
CA TYR A 26 -36.27 -32.71 -8.25
C TYR A 26 -36.36 -31.54 -7.24
N SER A 27 -36.80 -31.78 -6.01
CA SER A 27 -36.82 -30.76 -4.98
C SER A 27 -35.40 -30.41 -4.48
N ALA A 28 -34.53 -31.40 -4.32
CA ALA A 28 -33.11 -31.14 -3.94
C ALA A 28 -32.34 -30.42 -5.06
N LEU A 29 -32.55 -30.83 -6.34
CA LEU A 29 -31.91 -30.17 -7.47
C LEU A 29 -32.47 -28.75 -7.68
N ALA A 30 -33.77 -28.53 -7.51
CA ALA A 30 -34.38 -27.21 -7.58
C ALA A 30 -33.87 -26.30 -6.44
N ILE A 31 -33.72 -26.82 -5.22
CA ILE A 31 -33.13 -26.09 -4.10
C ILE A 31 -31.66 -25.76 -4.39
N PHE A 32 -30.90 -26.70 -4.95
CA PHE A 32 -29.49 -26.45 -5.31
C PHE A 32 -29.35 -25.42 -6.42
N ILE A 33 -30.20 -25.46 -7.43
CA ILE A 33 -30.25 -24.48 -8.54
C ILE A 33 -30.68 -23.10 -8.02
N THR A 34 -31.71 -23.04 -7.16
CA THR A 34 -32.15 -21.77 -6.56
C THR A 34 -31.09 -21.16 -5.61
N LEU A 35 -30.41 -21.98 -4.80
CA LEU A 35 -29.29 -21.55 -3.98
C LEU A 35 -28.11 -21.07 -4.83
N PHE A 36 -27.79 -21.79 -5.91
CA PHE A 36 -26.72 -21.40 -6.85
C PHE A 36 -27.04 -20.11 -7.59
N LEU A 37 -28.29 -19.93 -8.04
CA LEU A 37 -28.76 -18.70 -8.68
C LEU A 37 -28.81 -17.54 -7.69
N PHE A 38 -29.16 -17.77 -6.43
CA PHE A 38 -29.16 -16.76 -5.38
C PHE A 38 -27.72 -16.33 -5.05
N MET A 39 -26.79 -17.27 -4.86
CA MET A 39 -25.36 -16.96 -4.68
C MET A 39 -24.73 -16.24 -5.90
N ALA A 40 -25.12 -16.64 -7.12
CA ALA A 40 -24.63 -15.96 -8.33
C ALA A 40 -25.21 -14.55 -8.48
N CYS A 41 -26.46 -14.31 -8.05
CA CYS A 41 -27.08 -13.00 -8.07
C CYS A 41 -26.47 -12.04 -7.03
N ASP A 42 -26.11 -12.56 -5.83
CA ASP A 42 -25.45 -11.77 -4.80
C ASP A 42 -24.03 -11.39 -5.21
N SER A 43 -23.26 -12.30 -5.81
CA SER A 43 -21.89 -12.02 -6.25
C SER A 43 -21.82 -10.93 -7.34
N THR A 44 -22.76 -10.94 -8.30
CA THR A 44 -22.85 -9.88 -9.32
C THR A 44 -23.26 -8.54 -8.73
N SER A 45 -24.09 -8.54 -7.69
CA SER A 45 -24.47 -7.32 -6.94
C SER A 45 -23.28 -6.72 -6.20
N TYR A 46 -22.48 -7.54 -5.51
CA TYR A 46 -21.30 -7.08 -4.77
C TYR A 46 -20.21 -6.52 -5.69
N GLU A 47 -19.91 -7.20 -6.80
CA GLU A 47 -18.95 -6.72 -7.79
C GLU A 47 -19.40 -5.39 -8.43
N THR A 48 -20.68 -5.23 -8.70
CA THR A 48 -21.24 -3.97 -9.21
C THR A 48 -21.02 -2.81 -8.22
N GLN A 49 -21.22 -3.06 -6.92
CA GLN A 49 -21.01 -2.06 -5.87
C GLN A 49 -19.52 -1.72 -5.71
N LEU A 50 -18.61 -2.72 -5.76
CA LEU A 50 -17.18 -2.48 -5.77
C LEU A 50 -16.74 -1.60 -6.94
N ASN A 51 -17.21 -1.92 -8.14
CA ASN A 51 -16.89 -1.16 -9.34
C ASN A 51 -17.42 0.28 -9.27
N GLN A 52 -18.61 0.47 -8.69
CA GLN A 52 -19.15 1.82 -8.45
C GLN A 52 -18.31 2.60 -7.44
N ALA A 53 -17.85 1.95 -6.36
CA ALA A 53 -16.99 2.58 -5.38
C ALA A 53 -15.61 2.95 -5.97
N ARG A 54 -15.01 2.08 -6.79
CA ARG A 54 -13.78 2.41 -7.55
C ARG A 54 -13.98 3.63 -8.45
N LYS A 55 -15.15 3.73 -9.11
CA LYS A 55 -15.50 4.89 -9.92
C LYS A 55 -15.62 6.16 -9.09
N TYR A 56 -16.23 6.10 -7.90
CA TYR A 56 -16.28 7.24 -6.99
C TYR A 56 -14.88 7.63 -6.51
N GLN A 57 -14.03 6.67 -6.19
CA GLN A 57 -12.62 6.92 -5.81
C GLN A 57 -11.87 7.66 -6.92
N THR A 58 -11.97 7.22 -8.18
CA THR A 58 -11.30 7.90 -9.32
C THR A 58 -11.86 9.29 -9.61
N GLN A 59 -13.09 9.58 -9.18
CA GLN A 59 -13.71 10.90 -9.27
C GLN A 59 -13.39 11.80 -8.07
N GLY A 60 -12.59 11.35 -7.10
CA GLY A 60 -12.30 12.07 -5.87
C GLY A 60 -13.45 12.12 -4.87
N LYS A 61 -14.53 11.36 -5.07
CA LYS A 61 -15.69 11.25 -4.18
C LYS A 61 -15.44 10.18 -3.11
N LEU A 62 -14.47 10.47 -2.22
CA LEU A 62 -13.95 9.46 -1.29
C LEU A 62 -14.97 9.09 -0.20
N GLU A 63 -15.77 10.05 0.27
CA GLU A 63 -16.79 9.80 1.28
C GLU A 63 -17.92 8.89 0.75
N GLU A 64 -18.41 9.16 -0.46
CA GLU A 64 -19.46 8.33 -1.10
C GLU A 64 -18.93 6.93 -1.39
N ALA A 65 -17.66 6.82 -1.79
CA ALA A 65 -17.02 5.52 -2.00
C ALA A 65 -16.90 4.73 -0.68
N GLU A 66 -16.44 5.38 0.40
CA GLU A 66 -16.30 4.75 1.74
C GLU A 66 -17.66 4.29 2.27
N GLN A 67 -18.70 5.12 2.13
CA GLN A 67 -20.04 4.77 2.57
C GLN A 67 -20.57 3.54 1.85
N LEU A 68 -20.48 3.51 0.52
CA LEU A 68 -20.97 2.39 -0.30
C LEU A 68 -20.28 1.06 0.09
N ILE A 69 -18.96 1.07 0.29
CA ILE A 69 -18.24 -0.13 0.71
C ILE A 69 -18.54 -0.49 2.16
N THR A 70 -18.81 0.48 3.03
CA THR A 70 -19.20 0.19 4.41
C THR A 70 -20.54 -0.53 4.49
N GLU A 71 -21.52 -0.13 3.68
CA GLU A 71 -22.82 -0.82 3.54
C GLU A 71 -22.62 -2.24 2.99
N LEU A 72 -21.74 -2.41 2.01
CA LEU A 72 -21.40 -3.73 1.44
C LEU A 72 -20.81 -4.67 2.50
N ILE A 73 -19.86 -4.21 3.33
CA ILE A 73 -19.24 -5.00 4.39
C ILE A 73 -20.27 -5.42 5.45
N GLN A 74 -21.26 -4.58 5.78
CA GLN A 74 -22.33 -4.94 6.70
C GLN A 74 -23.18 -6.11 6.22
N THR A 75 -23.27 -6.31 4.91
CA THR A 75 -24.00 -7.44 4.31
C THR A 75 -23.14 -8.69 4.16
N ASN A 76 -21.83 -8.54 4.10
CA ASN A 76 -20.87 -9.64 3.98
C ASN A 76 -19.54 -9.30 4.68
N GLU A 77 -19.45 -9.63 5.97
CA GLU A 77 -18.28 -9.35 6.82
C GLU A 77 -17.01 -10.15 6.45
N SER A 78 -17.12 -11.17 5.62
CA SER A 78 -15.97 -11.96 5.14
C SER A 78 -15.44 -11.53 3.77
N TYR A 79 -15.98 -10.45 3.18
CA TYR A 79 -15.60 -10.03 1.84
C TYR A 79 -14.30 -9.23 1.85
N THR A 80 -13.18 -9.96 1.80
CA THR A 80 -11.80 -9.41 1.86
C THR A 80 -11.56 -8.26 0.89
N GLU A 81 -12.07 -8.35 -0.34
CA GLU A 81 -11.88 -7.32 -1.36
C GLU A 81 -12.56 -5.99 -1.01
N ALA A 82 -13.70 -6.05 -0.31
CA ALA A 82 -14.38 -4.86 0.18
C ALA A 82 -13.57 -4.16 1.28
N PHE A 83 -13.00 -4.91 2.23
CA PHE A 83 -12.09 -4.35 3.23
C PHE A 83 -10.85 -3.74 2.58
N LEU A 84 -10.26 -4.43 1.59
CA LEU A 84 -9.10 -3.91 0.86
C LEU A 84 -9.40 -2.57 0.18
N LEU A 85 -10.51 -2.50 -0.56
CA LEU A 85 -10.92 -1.28 -1.25
C LEU A 85 -11.26 -0.16 -0.27
N ARG A 86 -11.95 -0.46 0.86
CA ARG A 86 -12.25 0.56 1.87
C ARG A 86 -10.97 1.08 2.54
N GLY A 87 -10.02 0.20 2.85
CA GLY A 87 -8.71 0.58 3.34
C GLY A 87 -8.00 1.55 2.39
N GLN A 88 -7.95 1.24 1.10
CA GLN A 88 -7.35 2.09 0.07
C GLN A 88 -8.05 3.46 -0.08
N ILE A 89 -9.39 3.49 -0.01
CA ILE A 89 -10.16 4.73 -0.01
C ILE A 89 -9.82 5.57 1.22
N ARG A 90 -9.70 4.93 2.40
CA ARG A 90 -9.34 5.59 3.66
C ARG A 90 -7.91 6.12 3.65
N GLU A 91 -6.96 5.38 3.07
CA GLU A 91 -5.60 5.88 2.82
C GLU A 91 -5.63 7.14 1.94
N SER A 92 -6.34 7.07 0.81
CA SER A 92 -6.49 8.21 -0.11
C SER A 92 -7.12 9.44 0.56
N ASN A 93 -7.88 9.24 1.64
CA ASN A 93 -8.51 10.29 2.45
C ASN A 93 -7.73 10.56 3.75
N SER A 94 -6.48 10.12 3.85
CA SER A 94 -5.58 10.27 5.03
C SER A 94 -6.18 9.77 6.35
N LYS A 95 -7.14 8.82 6.28
CA LYS A 95 -7.78 8.19 7.46
C LYS A 95 -7.02 6.90 7.84
N PHE A 96 -5.72 7.04 8.13
CA PHE A 96 -4.79 5.92 8.27
C PHE A 96 -5.17 4.93 9.37
N GLU A 97 -5.63 5.39 10.54
CA GLU A 97 -6.05 4.51 11.65
C GLU A 97 -7.26 3.64 11.26
N LYS A 98 -8.18 4.20 10.46
CA LYS A 98 -9.31 3.44 9.96
C LYS A 98 -8.90 2.43 8.89
N ALA A 99 -7.92 2.79 8.03
CA ALA A 99 -7.35 1.88 7.05
C ALA A 99 -6.60 0.72 7.73
N ILE A 100 -5.82 1.00 8.79
CA ILE A 100 -5.16 -0.01 9.63
C ILE A 100 -6.17 -1.03 10.17
N SER A 101 -7.35 -0.57 10.62
CA SER A 101 -8.41 -1.47 11.09
C SER A 101 -8.92 -2.38 9.98
N ASP A 102 -9.10 -1.87 8.75
CA ASP A 102 -9.55 -2.67 7.61
C ASP A 102 -8.51 -3.74 7.22
N TYR A 103 -7.24 -3.33 7.10
CA TYR A 103 -6.17 -4.28 6.77
C TYR A 103 -5.93 -5.31 7.87
N SER A 104 -6.14 -4.94 9.15
CA SER A 104 -6.09 -5.88 10.27
C SER A 104 -7.18 -6.94 10.17
N ALA A 105 -8.41 -6.54 9.81
CA ALA A 105 -9.51 -7.49 9.58
C ALA A 105 -9.20 -8.49 8.46
N ILE A 106 -8.50 -8.05 7.39
CA ILE A 106 -8.03 -8.95 6.32
C ILE A 106 -6.99 -9.93 6.85
N ILE A 107 -6.00 -9.44 7.60
CA ILE A 107 -4.92 -10.27 8.16
C ILE A 107 -5.46 -11.31 9.13
N ASP A 108 -6.44 -10.95 9.95
CA ASP A 108 -7.11 -11.85 10.89
C ASP A 108 -7.89 -12.97 10.17
N GLN A 109 -8.49 -12.67 9.02
CA GLN A 109 -9.16 -13.65 8.17
C GLN A 109 -8.17 -14.53 7.41
N ASN A 110 -7.12 -13.93 6.85
CA ASN A 110 -6.11 -14.61 6.06
C ASN A 110 -4.76 -13.89 6.13
N SER A 111 -3.85 -14.40 6.94
CA SER A 111 -2.50 -13.85 7.13
C SER A 111 -1.55 -14.08 5.95
N GLN A 112 -1.99 -14.72 4.86
CA GLN A 112 -1.17 -14.96 3.66
C GLN A 112 -1.36 -13.87 2.58
N ILE A 113 -2.11 -12.82 2.86
CA ILE A 113 -2.34 -11.73 1.91
C ILE A 113 -1.26 -10.66 2.09
N THR A 114 -0.22 -10.71 1.28
CA THR A 114 0.93 -9.78 1.29
C THR A 114 0.49 -8.33 1.22
N GLN A 115 -0.48 -8.02 0.36
CA GLN A 115 -0.98 -6.67 0.18
C GLN A 115 -1.57 -6.09 1.48
N ALA A 116 -2.23 -6.89 2.31
CA ALA A 116 -2.78 -6.42 3.58
C ALA A 116 -1.68 -6.00 4.56
N TRP A 117 -0.60 -6.80 4.65
CA TRP A 117 0.57 -6.46 5.45
C TRP A 117 1.28 -5.21 4.94
N SER A 118 1.58 -5.15 3.63
CA SER A 118 2.28 -4.01 3.05
C SER A 118 1.49 -2.71 3.15
N SER A 119 0.17 -2.74 2.89
CA SER A 119 -0.69 -1.56 3.02
C SER A 119 -0.84 -1.12 4.48
N ARG A 120 -0.98 -2.07 5.44
CA ARG A 120 -1.01 -1.71 6.86
C ARG A 120 0.31 -1.12 7.32
N GLY A 121 1.43 -1.70 6.88
CA GLY A 121 2.77 -1.18 7.12
C GLY A 121 2.94 0.24 6.58
N SER A 122 2.43 0.53 5.38
CA SER A 122 2.41 1.89 4.83
C SER A 122 1.61 2.85 5.70
N CYS A 123 0.42 2.45 6.17
CA CYS A 123 -0.37 3.28 7.08
C CYS A 123 0.38 3.54 8.41
N TYR A 124 1.03 2.51 8.97
CA TYR A 124 1.85 2.69 10.17
C TYR A 124 3.02 3.64 9.93
N TYR A 125 3.69 3.53 8.78
CA TYR A 125 4.74 4.47 8.39
C TYR A 125 4.23 5.91 8.33
N ARG A 126 3.05 6.12 7.72
CA ARG A 126 2.43 7.45 7.57
C ARG A 126 2.08 8.11 8.90
N ILE A 127 1.70 7.35 9.91
CA ILE A 127 1.40 7.89 11.26
C ILE A 127 2.61 7.89 12.20
N GLY A 128 3.82 7.65 11.69
CA GLY A 128 5.06 7.64 12.48
C GLY A 128 5.26 6.39 13.36
N ALA A 129 4.41 5.37 13.22
CA ALA A 129 4.52 4.11 13.96
C ALA A 129 5.53 3.15 13.30
N PHE A 130 6.78 3.59 13.14
CA PHE A 130 7.81 2.93 12.33
C PHE A 130 8.11 1.51 12.78
N GLN A 131 8.09 1.22 14.08
CA GLN A 131 8.32 -0.14 14.59
C GLN A 131 7.22 -1.12 14.11
N ASN A 132 5.97 -0.68 14.04
CA ASN A 132 4.86 -1.46 13.51
C ASN A 132 4.98 -1.64 11.99
N ALA A 133 5.39 -0.59 11.28
CA ALA A 133 5.66 -0.64 9.84
C ALA A 133 6.76 -1.68 9.52
N ILE A 134 7.87 -1.69 10.29
CA ILE A 134 8.96 -2.67 10.16
C ILE A 134 8.43 -4.10 10.32
N GLN A 135 7.59 -4.36 11.32
CA GLN A 135 7.02 -5.69 11.54
C GLN A 135 6.15 -6.13 10.34
N ASP A 136 5.30 -5.25 9.86
CA ASP A 136 4.39 -5.53 8.77
C ASP A 136 5.13 -5.71 7.43
N PHE A 137 6.08 -4.84 7.10
CA PHE A 137 6.90 -5.01 5.90
C PHE A 137 7.78 -6.27 5.96
N SER A 138 8.33 -6.61 7.14
CA SER A 138 9.08 -7.86 7.31
C SER A 138 8.17 -9.07 7.05
N ARG A 139 6.93 -9.02 7.53
CA ARG A 139 5.96 -10.10 7.27
C ARG A 139 5.54 -10.18 5.81
N ALA A 140 5.38 -9.05 5.13
CA ALA A 140 5.13 -9.00 3.69
C ALA A 140 6.30 -9.59 2.88
N ILE A 141 7.55 -9.31 3.29
CA ILE A 141 8.77 -9.88 2.68
C ILE A 141 8.84 -11.39 2.87
N ASP A 142 8.45 -11.93 4.04
CA ASP A 142 8.38 -13.38 4.26
C ASP A 142 7.45 -14.07 3.25
N LEU A 143 6.43 -13.38 2.77
CA LEU A 143 5.45 -13.88 1.81
C LEU A 143 5.88 -13.65 0.36
N GLU A 144 6.54 -12.53 0.07
CA GLU A 144 7.00 -12.14 -1.27
C GLU A 144 8.47 -11.66 -1.20
N PRO A 145 9.44 -12.56 -1.06
CA PRO A 145 10.85 -12.19 -0.87
C PRO A 145 11.51 -11.53 -2.10
N ASP A 146 10.91 -11.66 -3.28
CA ASP A 146 11.43 -11.07 -4.52
C ASP A 146 10.80 -9.72 -4.87
N ASN A 147 10.06 -9.12 -3.94
CA ASN A 147 9.42 -7.82 -4.14
C ASN A 147 10.33 -6.70 -3.61
N ALA A 148 11.04 -6.03 -4.51
CA ALA A 148 12.00 -4.98 -4.19
C ALA A 148 11.39 -3.80 -3.41
N ASP A 149 10.12 -3.44 -3.71
CA ASP A 149 9.44 -2.31 -3.07
C ASP A 149 9.26 -2.53 -1.56
N LEU A 150 9.04 -3.77 -1.12
CA LEU A 150 8.91 -4.10 0.29
C LEU A 150 10.20 -3.83 1.06
N TYR A 151 11.36 -4.15 0.47
CA TYR A 151 12.67 -3.85 1.07
C TYR A 151 12.95 -2.34 1.07
N LEU A 152 12.47 -1.61 0.06
CA LEU A 152 12.57 -0.16 0.04
C LEU A 152 11.78 0.47 1.20
N TYR A 153 10.52 0.08 1.39
CA TYR A 153 9.69 0.56 2.50
C TYR A 153 10.25 0.16 3.87
N LEU A 154 10.77 -1.07 3.98
CA LEU A 154 11.44 -1.52 5.19
C LEU A 154 12.70 -0.69 5.48
N GLY A 155 13.52 -0.43 4.46
CA GLY A 155 14.70 0.42 4.56
C GLY A 155 14.36 1.84 5.00
N ASN A 156 13.34 2.45 4.41
CA ASN A 156 12.85 3.77 4.81
C ASN A 156 12.39 3.78 6.28
N SER A 157 11.64 2.74 6.70
CA SER A 157 11.17 2.63 8.09
C SER A 157 12.33 2.54 9.10
N TYR A 158 13.40 1.82 8.75
CA TYR A 158 14.63 1.79 9.56
C TYR A 158 15.33 3.15 9.55
N GLY A 159 15.34 3.85 8.42
CA GLY A 159 15.93 5.18 8.30
C GLY A 159 15.28 6.20 9.22
N GLU A 160 13.95 6.21 9.32
CA GLU A 160 13.19 7.09 10.23
C GLU A 160 13.46 6.79 11.73
N MET A 161 14.00 5.62 12.04
CA MET A 161 14.45 5.23 13.38
C MET A 161 15.95 5.39 13.60
N ASP A 162 16.67 6.09 12.73
CA ASP A 162 18.14 6.25 12.75
C ASP A 162 18.92 4.93 12.67
N MET A 163 18.27 3.83 12.27
CA MET A 163 18.89 2.51 12.10
C MET A 163 19.51 2.39 10.70
N PHE A 164 20.54 3.20 10.45
CA PHE A 164 21.09 3.39 9.10
C PHE A 164 21.74 2.13 8.51
N THR A 165 22.30 1.27 9.34
CA THR A 165 22.93 0.01 8.90
C THR A 165 21.86 -0.92 8.31
N GLU A 166 20.74 -1.07 8.99
CA GLU A 166 19.60 -1.87 8.57
C GLU A 166 18.92 -1.28 7.33
N ALA A 167 18.78 0.05 7.29
CA ALA A 167 18.26 0.75 6.12
C ALA A 167 19.07 0.47 4.86
N ILE A 168 20.40 0.66 4.92
CA ILE A 168 21.32 0.40 3.81
C ILE A 168 21.29 -1.06 3.38
N LYS A 169 21.24 -2.00 4.33
CA LYS A 169 21.12 -3.43 4.03
C LYS A 169 19.88 -3.71 3.19
N ASN A 170 18.73 -3.19 3.57
CA ASN A 170 17.48 -3.42 2.85
C ASN A 170 17.47 -2.74 1.47
N PHE A 171 17.99 -1.53 1.35
CA PHE A 171 18.13 -0.87 0.05
C PHE A 171 19.06 -1.64 -0.90
N ASN A 172 20.13 -2.27 -0.39
CA ASN A 172 21.00 -3.12 -1.21
C ASN A 172 20.26 -4.37 -1.70
N VAL A 173 19.43 -4.99 -0.87
CA VAL A 173 18.60 -6.13 -1.30
C VAL A 173 17.59 -5.69 -2.38
N ALA A 174 16.91 -4.56 -2.18
CA ALA A 174 16.00 -4.01 -3.20
C ALA A 174 16.71 -3.81 -4.54
N ARG A 175 17.92 -3.25 -4.51
CA ARG A 175 18.76 -3.08 -5.71
C ARG A 175 19.10 -4.42 -6.38
N GLU A 176 19.49 -5.42 -5.61
CA GLU A 176 19.85 -6.75 -6.15
C GLU A 176 18.66 -7.44 -6.83
N ILE A 177 17.47 -7.33 -6.23
CA ILE A 177 16.24 -7.90 -6.80
C ILE A 177 15.85 -7.19 -8.10
N SER A 178 15.93 -5.86 -8.14
CA SER A 178 15.42 -5.06 -9.26
C SER A 178 16.35 -5.03 -10.47
N PHE A 179 17.65 -5.30 -10.32
CA PHE A 179 18.68 -5.12 -11.35
C PHE A 179 18.62 -3.77 -12.10
N GLY A 180 17.95 -2.74 -11.51
CA GLY A 180 17.74 -1.43 -12.11
C GLY A 180 18.66 -0.35 -11.51
N ASP A 181 19.02 0.64 -12.31
CA ASP A 181 19.81 1.78 -11.87
C ASP A 181 19.06 2.62 -10.83
N TYR A 182 17.72 2.65 -10.87
CA TYR A 182 16.87 3.39 -9.95
C TYR A 182 17.17 3.09 -8.47
N TYR A 183 17.02 1.84 -8.04
CA TYR A 183 17.25 1.48 -6.63
C TYR A 183 18.72 1.61 -6.24
N SER A 184 19.65 1.36 -7.17
CA SER A 184 21.07 1.62 -6.95
C SER A 184 21.34 3.09 -6.70
N ASN A 185 20.76 3.99 -7.48
CA ASN A 185 20.89 5.43 -7.33
C ASN A 185 20.24 5.91 -6.04
N LEU A 186 19.05 5.40 -5.69
CA LEU A 186 18.33 5.74 -4.48
C LEU A 186 19.11 5.36 -3.22
N THR A 187 19.58 4.11 -3.14
CA THR A 187 20.41 3.62 -2.01
C THR A 187 21.66 4.45 -1.83
N LYS A 188 22.41 4.68 -2.93
CA LYS A 188 23.64 5.46 -2.86
C LYS A 188 23.41 6.93 -2.56
N ALA A 189 22.29 7.52 -2.99
CA ALA A 189 21.93 8.88 -2.64
C ALA A 189 21.71 9.00 -1.12
N TYR A 190 21.01 8.04 -0.52
CA TYR A 190 20.81 7.96 0.92
C TYR A 190 22.15 7.83 1.70
N GLU A 191 23.01 6.88 1.29
CA GLU A 191 24.34 6.70 1.86
C GLU A 191 25.19 7.98 1.78
N ASP A 192 25.14 8.65 0.63
CA ASP A 192 25.90 9.89 0.39
C ASP A 192 25.37 11.05 1.25
N ILE A 193 24.03 11.17 1.47
CA ILE A 193 23.46 12.15 2.40
C ILE A 193 23.97 11.92 3.82
N ASN A 194 23.90 10.69 4.32
CA ASN A 194 24.36 10.34 5.66
C ASN A 194 25.88 10.53 5.84
N SER A 195 26.63 10.35 4.75
CA SER A 195 28.09 10.62 4.71
C SER A 195 28.44 12.07 4.40
N ARG A 196 27.45 12.97 4.31
CA ARG A 196 27.59 14.40 3.95
C ARG A 196 28.24 14.64 2.59
N LYS A 197 28.13 13.68 1.67
CA LYS A 197 28.63 13.79 0.28
C LYS A 197 27.55 14.36 -0.65
N TYR A 198 27.05 15.54 -0.31
CA TYR A 198 25.90 16.15 -0.98
C TYR A 198 25.98 16.30 -2.50
N PRO A 199 27.16 16.62 -3.12
CA PRO A 199 27.25 16.65 -4.59
C PRO A 199 27.00 15.29 -5.24
N SER A 200 27.48 14.20 -4.63
CA SER A 200 27.25 12.84 -5.12
C SER A 200 25.78 12.43 -4.92
N ALA A 201 25.23 12.69 -3.73
CA ALA A 201 23.81 12.46 -3.45
C ALA A 201 22.90 13.18 -4.45
N LEU A 202 23.21 14.45 -4.77
CA LEU A 202 22.49 15.24 -5.77
C LEU A 202 22.49 14.59 -7.15
N ALA A 203 23.63 14.11 -7.62
CA ALA A 203 23.74 13.45 -8.92
C ALA A 203 22.89 12.19 -8.96
N ARG A 204 22.99 11.34 -7.92
CA ARG A 204 22.25 10.07 -7.82
C ARG A 204 20.74 10.28 -7.71
N ALA A 205 20.30 11.20 -6.87
CA ALA A 205 18.90 11.57 -6.74
C ALA A 205 18.34 12.10 -8.07
N THR A 206 19.15 12.85 -8.84
CA THR A 206 18.75 13.31 -10.18
C THR A 206 18.56 12.13 -11.13
N SER A 207 19.50 11.17 -11.18
CA SER A 207 19.34 9.97 -12.01
C SER A 207 18.10 9.15 -11.61
N ALA A 208 17.83 9.01 -10.31
CA ALA A 208 16.63 8.32 -9.85
C ALA A 208 15.33 9.04 -10.26
N ILE A 209 15.31 10.39 -10.27
CA ILE A 209 14.17 11.17 -10.78
C ILE A 209 13.96 10.94 -12.28
N ASP A 210 15.04 10.85 -13.06
CA ASP A 210 14.96 10.61 -14.51
C ASP A 210 14.34 9.25 -14.81
N GLU A 211 14.55 8.26 -13.94
CA GLU A 211 13.98 6.91 -14.08
C GLU A 211 12.55 6.81 -13.54
N ASN A 212 12.26 7.45 -12.38
CA ASN A 212 10.91 7.49 -11.80
C ASN A 212 10.58 8.90 -11.24
N PRO A 213 10.04 9.79 -12.06
CA PRO A 213 9.75 11.18 -11.68
C PRO A 213 8.56 11.33 -10.72
N THR A 214 7.79 10.27 -10.50
CA THR A 214 6.60 10.30 -9.63
C THR A 214 6.86 9.79 -8.22
N ASP A 215 8.06 9.27 -7.94
CA ASP A 215 8.44 8.88 -6.58
C ASP A 215 8.87 10.11 -5.76
N PRO A 216 8.29 10.34 -4.57
CA PRO A 216 8.66 11.45 -3.69
C PRO A 216 10.09 11.36 -3.13
N ILE A 217 10.62 10.15 -2.93
CA ILE A 217 11.88 9.93 -2.21
C ILE A 217 13.08 10.56 -2.91
N PRO A 218 13.34 10.34 -4.22
CA PRO A 218 14.48 10.97 -4.87
C PRO A 218 14.34 12.50 -4.96
N HIS A 219 13.11 13.04 -5.03
CA HIS A 219 12.90 14.48 -4.92
C HIS A 219 13.27 15.00 -3.53
N SER A 220 12.92 14.29 -2.45
CA SER A 220 13.33 14.63 -1.09
C SER A 220 14.86 14.63 -0.95
N TYR A 221 15.53 13.56 -1.41
CA TYR A 221 16.99 13.46 -1.37
C TYR A 221 17.69 14.56 -2.18
N LYS A 222 17.15 14.89 -3.35
CA LYS A 222 17.66 16.00 -4.15
C LYS A 222 17.50 17.33 -3.42
N GLY A 223 16.35 17.57 -2.82
CA GLY A 223 16.07 18.78 -2.07
C GLY A 223 16.98 18.92 -0.85
N ILE A 224 17.16 17.86 -0.05
CA ILE A 224 18.09 17.82 1.10
C ILE A 224 19.52 18.12 0.64
N SER A 225 19.97 17.49 -0.44
CA SER A 225 21.32 17.72 -0.98
C SER A 225 21.53 19.16 -1.41
N LEU A 226 20.57 19.74 -2.11
CA LEU A 226 20.57 21.15 -2.55
C LEU A 226 20.57 22.12 -1.36
N TYR A 227 19.80 21.85 -0.31
CA TYR A 227 19.78 22.62 0.92
C TYR A 227 21.19 22.71 1.54
N HIS A 228 21.84 21.55 1.72
CA HIS A 228 23.19 21.52 2.29
C HIS A 228 24.27 22.12 1.38
N LEU A 229 24.01 22.21 0.09
CA LEU A 229 24.87 22.91 -0.88
C LEU A 229 24.57 24.42 -0.98
N GLY A 230 23.64 24.94 -0.18
CA GLY A 230 23.25 26.35 -0.16
C GLY A 230 22.40 26.80 -1.35
N LYS A 231 21.92 25.86 -2.19
CA LYS A 231 21.04 26.13 -3.33
C LYS A 231 19.58 26.11 -2.90
N LEU A 232 19.20 27.12 -2.08
CA LEU A 232 17.95 27.08 -1.32
C LEU A 232 16.70 27.11 -2.21
N ASP A 233 16.69 27.91 -3.29
CA ASP A 233 15.53 28.00 -4.19
C ASP A 233 15.25 26.65 -4.88
N ASP A 234 16.29 25.99 -5.39
CA ASP A 234 16.19 24.67 -6.00
C ASP A 234 15.77 23.61 -4.96
N ALA A 235 16.30 23.71 -3.72
CA ALA A 235 15.92 22.81 -2.63
C ALA A 235 14.41 22.90 -2.34
N ILE A 236 13.89 24.13 -2.22
CA ILE A 236 12.46 24.38 -1.99
C ILE A 236 11.60 23.78 -3.13
N VAL A 237 12.01 23.93 -4.39
CA VAL A 237 11.29 23.35 -5.54
C VAL A 237 11.17 21.85 -5.42
N HIS A 238 12.28 21.15 -5.14
CA HIS A 238 12.28 19.68 -5.05
C HIS A 238 11.58 19.17 -3.80
N LEU A 239 11.75 19.81 -2.63
CA LEU A 239 11.05 19.45 -1.40
C LEU A 239 9.54 19.70 -1.51
N ASN A 240 9.12 20.79 -2.17
CA ASN A 240 7.71 21.00 -2.49
C ASN A 240 7.14 19.92 -3.42
N THR A 241 7.93 19.47 -4.40
CA THR A 241 7.52 18.37 -5.28
C THR A 241 7.34 17.08 -4.47
N ALA A 242 8.31 16.75 -3.63
CA ALA A 242 8.22 15.59 -2.74
C ALA A 242 7.01 15.67 -1.80
N THR A 243 6.76 16.83 -1.18
CA THR A 243 5.61 17.06 -0.29
C THR A 243 4.26 17.01 -1.02
N LYS A 244 4.20 17.36 -2.31
CA LYS A 244 2.98 17.20 -3.12
C LYS A 244 2.71 15.74 -3.48
N LEU A 245 3.77 14.98 -3.76
CA LEU A 245 3.67 13.55 -4.07
C LEU A 245 3.38 12.72 -2.81
N ASP A 246 3.94 13.13 -1.68
CA ASP A 246 3.75 12.51 -0.37
C ASP A 246 3.52 13.59 0.71
N PRO A 247 2.26 14.04 0.91
CA PRO A 247 1.94 15.14 1.82
C PRO A 247 2.03 14.78 3.30
N ASP A 248 2.10 13.51 3.64
CA ASP A 248 2.05 12.99 5.00
C ASP A 248 3.43 12.48 5.48
N ASN A 249 4.49 12.75 4.73
CA ASN A 249 5.86 12.49 5.15
C ASN A 249 6.38 13.65 6.00
N ALA A 250 6.36 13.48 7.33
CA ALA A 250 6.76 14.50 8.29
C ALA A 250 8.19 14.98 8.08
N ALA A 251 9.14 14.06 7.80
CA ALA A 251 10.54 14.40 7.58
C ALA A 251 10.74 15.28 6.34
N THR A 252 10.05 14.98 5.24
CA THR A 252 10.09 15.81 4.02
C THR A 252 9.50 17.20 4.26
N VAL A 253 8.36 17.29 4.97
CA VAL A 253 7.73 18.56 5.33
C VAL A 253 8.64 19.38 6.26
N TYR A 254 9.29 18.73 7.24
CA TYR A 254 10.27 19.34 8.14
C TYR A 254 11.46 19.91 7.35
N ASN A 255 12.06 19.14 6.44
CA ASN A 255 13.17 19.59 5.60
C ASN A 255 12.77 20.78 4.70
N LEU A 256 11.52 20.82 4.23
CA LEU A 256 10.99 21.97 3.51
C LEU A 256 10.93 23.21 4.41
N GLY A 257 10.50 23.06 5.65
CA GLY A 257 10.53 24.11 6.67
C GLY A 257 11.95 24.67 6.90
N LEU A 258 12.95 23.76 7.02
CA LEU A 258 14.36 24.16 7.12
C LEU A 258 14.84 24.96 5.89
N ALA A 259 14.47 24.54 4.69
CA ALA A 259 14.83 25.24 3.46
C ALA A 259 14.21 26.64 3.38
N TYR A 260 12.95 26.80 3.77
CA TYR A 260 12.30 28.10 3.88
C TYR A 260 12.93 28.98 4.96
N MET A 261 13.25 28.43 6.13
CA MET A 261 13.92 29.16 7.20
C MET A 261 15.29 29.70 6.74
N ALA A 262 16.08 28.84 6.09
CA ALA A 262 17.40 29.23 5.57
C ALA A 262 17.30 30.29 4.47
N SER A 263 16.22 30.31 3.68
CA SER A 263 15.95 31.32 2.66
C SER A 263 15.28 32.58 3.22
N LYS A 264 15.10 32.69 4.53
CA LYS A 264 14.45 33.80 5.27
C LYS A 264 12.94 33.93 4.97
N ASN A 265 12.30 32.95 4.46
CA ASN A 265 10.86 32.87 4.28
C ASN A 265 10.22 32.31 5.55
N THR A 266 10.18 33.12 6.61
CA THR A 266 9.84 32.69 7.97
C THR A 266 8.39 32.22 8.11
N GLU A 267 7.46 32.89 7.43
CA GLU A 267 6.02 32.52 7.50
C GLU A 267 5.79 31.12 6.91
N GLU A 268 6.36 30.86 5.72
CA GLU A 268 6.28 29.55 5.07
C GLU A 268 6.98 28.48 5.90
N ALA A 269 8.13 28.80 6.50
CA ALA A 269 8.86 27.87 7.37
C ALA A 269 7.99 27.43 8.55
N ILE A 270 7.39 28.39 9.29
CA ILE A 270 6.51 28.11 10.43
C ILE A 270 5.33 27.23 9.98
N SER A 271 4.69 27.57 8.86
CA SER A 271 3.58 26.77 8.33
C SER A 271 3.95 25.32 8.06
N GLN A 272 5.17 25.08 7.49
CA GLN A 272 5.65 23.72 7.26
C GLN A 272 6.01 23.00 8.56
N PHE A 273 6.62 23.66 9.52
CA PHE A 273 6.94 23.07 10.82
C PHE A 273 5.68 22.69 11.61
N GLU A 274 4.64 23.55 11.60
CA GLU A 274 3.36 23.19 12.19
C GLU A 274 2.72 21.99 11.50
N LYS A 275 2.83 21.90 10.16
CA LYS A 275 2.36 20.74 9.41
C LYS A 275 3.14 19.48 9.80
N ALA A 276 4.45 19.54 9.87
CA ALA A 276 5.31 18.44 10.26
C ALA A 276 4.96 17.93 11.68
N MET A 277 4.77 18.83 12.65
CA MET A 277 4.37 18.48 14.02
C MET A 277 2.96 17.87 14.11
N ARG A 278 2.03 18.24 13.21
CA ARG A 278 0.72 17.57 13.16
C ARG A 278 0.81 16.14 12.66
N ILE A 279 1.77 15.86 11.74
CA ILE A 279 2.01 14.51 11.23
C ILE A 279 2.80 13.71 12.25
N ASP A 280 3.90 14.27 12.75
CA ASP A 280 4.77 13.65 13.76
C ASP A 280 5.07 14.64 14.91
N PRO A 281 4.36 14.52 16.05
CA PRO A 281 4.57 15.37 17.22
C PRO A 281 5.98 15.27 17.84
N SER A 282 6.73 14.21 17.57
CA SER A 282 8.09 14.04 18.11
C SER A 282 9.09 15.07 17.57
N LEU A 283 8.81 15.68 16.42
CA LEU A 283 9.63 16.72 15.78
C LEU A 283 9.61 18.07 16.51
N LYS A 284 8.74 18.26 17.53
CA LYS A 284 8.66 19.53 18.27
C LYS A 284 10.03 20.00 18.77
N ARG A 285 10.78 19.10 19.40
CA ARG A 285 12.11 19.41 19.92
C ARG A 285 13.11 19.84 18.84
N ASP A 286 13.10 19.18 17.69
CA ASP A 286 14.04 19.51 16.61
C ASP A 286 13.70 20.85 15.96
N ILE A 287 12.42 21.20 15.88
CA ILE A 287 11.91 22.47 15.39
C ILE A 287 12.27 23.62 16.34
N GLU A 288 12.15 23.41 17.66
CA GLU A 288 12.61 24.37 18.69
C GLU A 288 14.13 24.60 18.58
N LEU A 289 14.92 23.55 18.41
CA LEU A 289 16.37 23.63 18.22
C LEU A 289 16.75 24.33 16.89
N ALA A 290 15.93 24.25 15.87
CA ALA A 290 16.11 24.98 14.62
C ALA A 290 15.80 26.50 14.77
N GLY A 291 15.28 26.93 15.91
CA GLY A 291 14.96 28.32 16.22
C GLY A 291 13.69 28.83 15.52
N ALA A 292 12.81 27.92 15.13
CA ALA A 292 11.58 28.23 14.43
C ALA A 292 10.36 28.46 15.37
N LEU A 293 10.46 27.98 16.61
CA LEU A 293 9.49 28.19 17.68
C LEU A 293 10.21 28.79 18.89
N GLU A 294 9.57 29.72 19.59
CA GLU A 294 10.05 30.17 20.88
C GLU A 294 9.94 29.01 21.88
N SER A 295 11.03 28.73 22.60
CA SER A 295 11.00 27.76 23.72
C SER A 295 10.16 28.36 24.83
N GLU A 296 9.02 27.71 25.17
CA GLU A 296 8.21 28.05 26.35
C GLU A 296 9.00 27.88 27.66
#